data_97d50013edb1325dae838550f17c6baa
#
_entry.id   97d50013edb1325dae838550f17c6baa
#
_cell.length_a   1.000
_cell.length_b   1.000
_cell.length_c   1.000
_cell.angle_alpha   90.00
_cell.angle_beta   90.00
_cell.angle_gamma   90.00
#
_symmetry.space_group_name_H-M   'P 1'
#
loop_
_entity.id
_entity.type
_entity.pdbx_description
1 polymer ?
#
loop_
_entity_poly.entity_id
_entity_poly.type
_entity_poly.pdbx_seq_one_letter_code
_entity_poly.pdbx_strand_id
1 'polypeptide(L)'
;MFGYVVPNQAALSDEAQKRYRTAYCGLCRRIDALHGLRGRFTLSYDLTFLNLLLCSLYEGETEASSGHDRCPIHPLGGVEWRAASPTDYCADLSVALHYYNAEDKWKDDRSLLGLGYEKLLTGCKQAAESRWPRQCSAIRTCLDRLAEYEAAGSEDLDAVSGCFGELMAELVDYRQDHWSPELRSIGFHLGKFIYLLDAYDDLEHDQRKGAYNPLKVLSQQPGYEEEMKEIFELLLAQCAQSFERLPCVEDADLLRNILYSGVWLKYNCKTAKQARSRG
;
A
#
# COMPACT_ATOMS: atom_id res chain seq x y z
N MET A 1 5.95 -0.92 -5.37
CA MET A 1 5.00 -0.59 -4.31
C MET A 1 4.30 0.69 -4.70
N PHE A 2 3.02 0.76 -4.55
CA PHE A 2 2.12 1.53 -5.40
C PHE A 2 2.07 3.03 -5.07
N GLY A 3 2.20 3.43 -3.78
CA GLY A 3 2.16 4.84 -3.37
C GLY A 3 0.83 5.54 -3.64
N TYR A 4 -0.28 4.77 -3.61
CA TYR A 4 -1.62 5.29 -3.86
C TYR A 4 -2.35 5.70 -2.57
N VAL A 5 -1.98 5.11 -1.44
CA VAL A 5 -2.64 5.35 -0.16
C VAL A 5 -1.90 6.47 0.59
N VAL A 6 -2.14 7.68 0.15
CA VAL A 6 -1.46 8.89 0.62
C VAL A 6 -2.45 9.89 1.22
N PRO A 7 -2.05 10.75 2.16
CA PRO A 7 -2.93 11.80 2.65
C PRO A 7 -3.11 12.92 1.61
N ASN A 8 -4.30 13.49 1.54
CA ASN A 8 -4.52 14.76 0.88
C ASN A 8 -4.04 15.90 1.80
N GLN A 9 -2.78 16.26 1.65
CA GLN A 9 -2.12 17.24 2.52
C GLN A 9 -2.80 18.62 2.47
N ALA A 10 -3.36 19.00 1.32
CA ALA A 10 -4.04 20.29 1.17
C ALA A 10 -5.33 20.40 2.02
N ALA A 11 -5.92 19.27 2.38
CA ALA A 11 -7.13 19.18 3.20
C ALA A 11 -6.86 18.88 4.68
N LEU A 12 -5.59 18.77 5.08
CA LEU A 12 -5.20 18.52 6.48
C LEU A 12 -4.83 19.79 7.21
N SER A 13 -5.20 19.89 8.49
CA SER A 13 -4.66 20.90 9.39
C SER A 13 -3.15 20.68 9.64
N ASP A 14 -2.45 21.72 10.07
CA ASP A 14 -1.02 21.64 10.42
C ASP A 14 -0.77 20.58 11.51
N GLU A 15 -1.68 20.45 12.47
CA GLU A 15 -1.61 19.45 13.53
C GLU A 15 -1.76 18.02 12.97
N ALA A 16 -2.71 17.79 12.08
CA ALA A 16 -2.91 16.50 11.43
C ALA A 16 -1.71 16.13 10.54
N GLN A 17 -1.15 17.09 9.81
CA GLN A 17 0.09 16.89 9.05
C GLN A 17 1.27 16.52 9.96
N LYS A 18 1.37 17.15 11.13
CA LYS A 18 2.39 16.83 12.14
C LYS A 18 2.21 15.41 12.66
N ARG A 19 0.98 14.99 13.02
CA ARG A 19 0.67 13.61 13.47
C ARG A 19 1.02 12.59 12.39
N TYR A 20 0.65 12.83 11.14
CA TYR A 20 1.03 11.94 10.02
C TYR A 20 2.55 11.79 9.90
N ARG A 21 3.28 12.92 9.96
CA ARG A 21 4.75 12.92 9.90
C ARG A 21 5.36 12.15 11.06
N THR A 22 4.80 12.27 12.25
CA THR A 22 5.25 11.56 13.46
C THR A 22 5.11 10.04 13.28
N ALA A 23 3.98 9.57 12.73
CA ALA A 23 3.77 8.16 12.42
C ALA A 23 4.72 7.65 11.30
N TYR A 24 4.89 8.43 10.23
CA TYR A 24 5.82 8.13 9.13
C TYR A 24 7.27 8.01 9.62
N CYS A 25 7.69 8.93 10.47
CA CYS A 25 9.03 8.91 11.07
C CYS A 25 9.19 7.76 12.07
N GLY A 26 8.13 7.41 12.80
CA GLY A 26 8.10 6.24 13.67
C GLY A 26 8.36 4.95 12.87
N LEU A 27 7.63 4.75 11.78
CA LEU A 27 7.83 3.61 10.88
C LEU A 27 9.26 3.59 10.31
N CYS A 28 9.76 4.74 9.83
CA CYS A 28 11.15 4.86 9.33
C CYS A 28 12.18 4.40 10.35
N ARG A 29 12.01 4.80 11.62
CA ARG A 29 12.93 4.42 12.71
C ARG A 29 12.83 2.95 13.06
N ARG A 30 11.62 2.38 13.07
CA ARG A 30 11.45 0.94 13.34
C ARG A 30 12.05 0.10 12.23
N ILE A 31 11.88 0.50 10.97
CA ILE A 31 12.58 -0.14 9.83
C ILE A 31 14.10 -0.09 10.04
N ASP A 32 14.65 1.06 10.41
CA ASP A 32 16.09 1.19 10.66
C ASP A 32 16.55 0.32 11.84
N ALA A 33 15.81 0.31 12.93
CA ALA A 33 16.15 -0.47 14.13
C ALA A 33 16.11 -1.99 13.87
N LEU A 34 15.16 -2.48 13.08
CA LEU A 34 14.97 -3.91 12.80
C LEU A 34 15.81 -4.41 11.62
N HIS A 35 16.02 -3.56 10.61
CA HIS A 35 16.60 -3.95 9.31
C HIS A 35 17.80 -3.10 8.89
N GLY A 36 18.17 -2.09 9.68
CA GLY A 36 19.26 -1.18 9.39
C GLY A 36 18.97 -0.21 8.24
N LEU A 37 19.98 0.56 7.85
CA LEU A 37 19.86 1.57 6.79
C LEU A 37 19.33 1.00 5.47
N ARG A 38 19.60 -0.27 5.18
CA ARG A 38 19.11 -0.95 3.96
C ARG A 38 17.60 -1.03 3.93
N GLY A 39 16.99 -1.35 5.06
CA GLY A 39 15.53 -1.39 5.19
C GLY A 39 14.87 -0.03 4.99
N ARG A 40 15.52 1.09 5.32
CA ARG A 40 14.90 2.43 5.21
C ARG A 40 14.46 2.80 3.80
N PHE A 41 15.08 2.21 2.77
CA PHE A 41 14.66 2.43 1.37
C PHE A 41 13.31 1.78 1.04
N THR A 42 12.78 0.93 1.93
CA THR A 42 11.47 0.30 1.76
C THR A 42 10.32 1.09 2.38
N LEU A 43 10.61 2.23 3.04
CA LEU A 43 9.60 3.09 3.64
C LEU A 43 8.60 3.58 2.58
N SER A 44 7.30 3.43 2.85
CA SER A 44 6.24 3.82 1.93
C SER A 44 5.06 4.48 2.65
N TYR A 45 4.30 5.23 1.88
CA TYR A 45 3.05 5.83 2.36
C TYR A 45 1.97 4.79 2.64
N ASP A 46 1.89 3.73 1.83
CA ASP A 46 0.92 2.65 1.99
C ASP A 46 1.10 1.94 3.34
N LEU A 47 2.35 1.62 3.72
CA LEU A 47 2.65 1.03 5.03
C LEU A 47 2.50 2.04 6.18
N THR A 48 2.63 3.33 5.90
CA THR A 48 2.33 4.37 6.90
C THR A 48 0.82 4.43 7.19
N PHE A 49 -0.02 4.29 6.15
CA PHE A 49 -1.47 4.15 6.34
C PHE A 49 -1.81 2.91 7.17
N LEU A 50 -1.25 1.75 6.82
CA LEU A 50 -1.48 0.52 7.59
C LEU A 50 -1.04 0.68 9.05
N ASN A 51 0.11 1.30 9.28
CA ASN A 51 0.61 1.60 10.63
C ASN A 51 -0.37 2.49 11.41
N LEU A 52 -0.87 3.57 10.79
CA LEU A 52 -1.87 4.44 11.41
C LEU A 52 -3.16 3.69 11.75
N LEU A 53 -3.67 2.90 10.81
CA LEU A 53 -4.89 2.12 11.01
C LEU A 53 -4.76 1.15 12.18
N LEU A 54 -3.69 0.36 12.20
CA LEU A 54 -3.49 -0.64 13.25
C LEU A 54 -3.14 -0.01 14.59
N CYS A 55 -2.35 1.06 14.63
CA CYS A 55 -2.06 1.77 15.87
C CYS A 55 -3.32 2.44 16.46
N SER A 56 -4.20 2.98 15.61
CA SER A 56 -5.47 3.56 16.06
C SER A 56 -6.45 2.49 16.55
N LEU A 57 -6.53 1.35 15.86
CA LEU A 57 -7.44 0.27 16.23
C LEU A 57 -7.05 -0.40 17.55
N TYR A 58 -5.75 -0.61 17.75
CA TYR A 58 -5.19 -1.31 18.93
C TYR A 58 -4.59 -0.34 19.95
N GLU A 59 -5.03 0.93 19.96
CA GLU A 59 -4.65 1.87 21.01
C GLU A 59 -5.09 1.35 22.39
N GLY A 60 -4.26 1.57 23.40
CA GLY A 60 -4.52 1.06 24.75
C GLY A 60 -4.13 -0.41 24.98
N GLU A 61 -3.97 -1.23 23.96
CA GLU A 61 -3.48 -2.60 24.08
C GLU A 61 -1.96 -2.72 23.90
N THR A 62 -1.34 -1.72 23.31
CA THR A 62 0.09 -1.73 22.98
C THR A 62 0.80 -0.53 23.61
N GLU A 63 1.96 -0.80 24.25
CA GLU A 63 2.82 0.29 24.71
C GLU A 63 3.36 1.07 23.52
N ALA A 64 3.05 2.36 23.48
CA ALA A 64 3.60 3.27 22.49
C ALA A 64 4.91 3.88 23.00
N SER A 65 5.94 3.87 22.18
CA SER A 65 7.16 4.63 22.38
C SER A 65 7.14 5.89 21.51
N SER A 66 7.68 6.97 22.03
CA SER A 66 7.81 8.23 21.30
C SER A 66 9.11 8.90 21.65
N GLY A 67 9.57 9.82 20.80
CA GLY A 67 10.77 10.58 21.06
C GLY A 67 10.98 11.70 20.07
N HIS A 68 12.06 12.43 20.27
CA HIS A 68 12.49 13.51 19.40
C HIS A 68 13.98 13.34 19.12
N ASP A 69 14.33 13.04 17.87
CA ASP A 69 15.70 12.70 17.50
C ASP A 69 16.14 13.39 16.21
N ARG A 70 17.45 13.50 16.04
CA ARG A 70 18.04 13.97 14.79
C ARG A 70 17.85 12.94 13.69
N CYS A 71 17.47 13.39 12.52
CA CYS A 71 17.32 12.56 11.33
C CYS A 71 18.29 13.02 10.24
N PRO A 72 19.08 12.13 9.62
CA PRO A 72 19.99 12.50 8.53
C PRO A 72 19.28 13.12 7.31
N ILE A 73 18.01 12.72 7.09
CA ILE A 73 17.20 13.25 5.99
C ILE A 73 16.59 14.63 6.35
N HIS A 74 16.45 14.93 7.65
CA HIS A 74 15.95 16.20 8.16
C HIS A 74 17.01 16.85 9.08
N PRO A 75 18.11 17.38 8.54
CA PRO A 75 19.27 17.83 9.33
C PRO A 75 18.98 19.09 10.15
N LEU A 76 17.97 19.88 9.76
CA LEU A 76 17.57 21.12 10.43
C LEU A 76 16.45 20.83 11.44
N GLY A 77 16.85 20.54 12.67
CA GLY A 77 15.93 20.23 13.77
C GLY A 77 15.73 18.76 14.02
N GLY A 78 15.17 18.41 15.17
CA GLY A 78 14.76 17.05 15.49
C GLY A 78 13.43 16.68 14.85
N VAL A 79 13.16 15.39 14.74
CA VAL A 79 11.89 14.87 14.24
C VAL A 79 11.21 14.12 15.36
N GLU A 80 9.95 14.49 15.67
CA GLU A 80 9.10 13.72 16.55
C GLU A 80 8.72 12.40 15.88
N TRP A 81 8.65 11.34 16.65
CA TRP A 81 8.24 10.03 16.18
C TRP A 81 7.43 9.27 17.23
N ARG A 82 6.53 8.41 16.78
CA ARG A 82 5.74 7.48 17.59
C ARG A 82 5.74 6.10 16.95
N ALA A 83 5.90 5.06 17.77
CA ALA A 83 5.88 3.67 17.32
C ALA A 83 5.22 2.80 18.40
N ALA A 84 4.54 1.74 17.98
CA ALA A 84 3.93 0.73 18.82
C ALA A 84 4.16 -0.65 18.21
N SER A 85 3.65 -1.73 18.84
CA SER A 85 3.81 -3.08 18.28
C SER A 85 3.37 -3.23 16.81
N PRO A 86 2.25 -2.63 16.33
CA PRO A 86 1.90 -2.66 14.91
C PRO A 86 2.94 -2.00 14.01
N THR A 87 3.73 -1.05 14.53
CA THR A 87 4.78 -0.39 13.72
C THR A 87 5.89 -1.38 13.35
N ASP A 88 6.22 -2.33 14.22
CA ASP A 88 7.20 -3.40 13.95
C ASP A 88 6.70 -4.34 12.85
N TYR A 89 5.42 -4.70 12.91
CA TYR A 89 4.75 -5.45 11.86
C TYR A 89 4.83 -4.74 10.51
N CYS A 90 4.46 -3.47 10.45
CA CYS A 90 4.54 -2.67 9.22
C CYS A 90 5.97 -2.51 8.70
N ALA A 91 6.96 -2.43 9.60
CA ALA A 91 8.37 -2.38 9.23
C ALA A 91 8.84 -3.69 8.56
N ASP A 92 8.44 -4.83 9.09
CA ASP A 92 8.73 -6.14 8.50
C ASP A 92 8.04 -6.33 7.16
N LEU A 93 6.75 -5.97 7.06
CA LEU A 93 6.01 -6.04 5.80
C LEU A 93 6.62 -5.13 4.73
N SER A 94 7.10 -3.94 5.12
CA SER A 94 7.74 -3.01 4.19
C SER A 94 8.91 -3.67 3.47
N VAL A 95 9.76 -4.34 4.22
CA VAL A 95 10.93 -5.05 3.67
C VAL A 95 10.51 -6.28 2.86
N ALA A 96 9.56 -7.08 3.36
CA ALA A 96 9.09 -8.27 2.66
C ALA A 96 8.50 -7.93 1.29
N LEU A 97 7.58 -6.96 1.23
CA LEU A 97 6.95 -6.53 -0.02
C LEU A 97 7.97 -5.99 -1.03
N HIS A 98 8.96 -5.21 -0.58
CA HIS A 98 10.01 -4.72 -1.48
C HIS A 98 10.91 -5.84 -1.98
N TYR A 99 11.25 -6.80 -1.13
CA TYR A 99 12.05 -7.95 -1.54
C TYR A 99 11.32 -8.75 -2.63
N TYR A 100 10.07 -9.16 -2.38
CA TYR A 100 9.32 -9.97 -3.34
C TYR A 100 9.06 -9.23 -4.66
N ASN A 101 8.78 -7.93 -4.61
CA ASN A 101 8.65 -7.11 -5.82
C ASN A 101 9.99 -7.02 -6.61
N ALA A 102 11.13 -6.95 -5.91
CA ALA A 102 12.43 -6.95 -6.57
C ALA A 102 12.76 -8.31 -7.20
N GLU A 103 12.42 -9.41 -6.52
CA GLU A 103 12.55 -10.78 -7.03
C GLU A 103 11.71 -10.99 -8.29
N ASP A 104 10.47 -10.53 -8.30
CA ASP A 104 9.55 -10.59 -9.43
C ASP A 104 10.10 -9.84 -10.65
N LYS A 105 10.48 -8.58 -10.46
CA LYS A 105 11.13 -7.78 -11.51
C LYS A 105 12.43 -8.38 -12.03
N TRP A 106 13.18 -9.11 -11.21
CA TRP A 106 14.36 -9.84 -11.67
C TRP A 106 13.99 -11.02 -12.56
N LYS A 107 12.91 -11.75 -12.23
CA LYS A 107 12.45 -12.87 -13.05
C LYS A 107 11.99 -12.41 -14.43
N ASP A 108 11.27 -11.28 -14.47
CA ASP A 108 10.65 -10.75 -15.70
C ASP A 108 11.65 -10.01 -16.58
N ASP A 109 12.35 -9.02 -16.05
CA ASP A 109 13.20 -8.09 -16.81
C ASP A 109 14.69 -8.46 -16.78
N ARG A 110 15.12 -9.44 -15.96
CA ARG A 110 16.52 -9.75 -15.63
C ARG A 110 17.33 -8.51 -15.24
N SER A 111 16.68 -7.58 -14.56
CA SER A 111 17.26 -6.32 -14.14
C SER A 111 18.37 -6.52 -13.11
N LEU A 112 19.62 -6.16 -13.45
CA LEU A 112 20.77 -6.24 -12.54
C LEU A 112 20.58 -5.39 -11.27
N LEU A 113 19.77 -4.32 -11.36
CA LEU A 113 19.41 -3.50 -10.21
C LEU A 113 18.45 -4.28 -9.29
N GLY A 114 17.49 -5.04 -9.83
CA GLY A 114 16.60 -5.93 -9.07
C GLY A 114 17.41 -6.97 -8.29
N LEU A 115 18.37 -7.65 -8.93
CA LEU A 115 19.24 -8.64 -8.28
C LEU A 115 20.09 -8.03 -7.15
N GLY A 116 20.62 -6.84 -7.35
CA GLY A 116 21.39 -6.13 -6.32
C GLY A 116 20.53 -5.78 -5.10
N TYR A 117 19.31 -5.34 -5.34
CA TYR A 117 18.36 -4.96 -4.30
C TYR A 117 17.81 -6.18 -3.53
N GLU A 118 17.51 -7.26 -4.23
CA GLU A 118 17.15 -8.57 -3.66
C GLU A 118 18.23 -9.06 -2.68
N LYS A 119 19.49 -9.13 -3.12
CA LYS A 119 20.62 -9.52 -2.27
C LYS A 119 20.78 -8.64 -1.04
N LEU A 120 20.52 -7.34 -1.19
CA LEU A 120 20.62 -6.36 -0.11
C LEU A 120 19.59 -6.66 1.00
N LEU A 121 18.39 -7.11 0.62
CA LEU A 121 17.26 -7.33 1.53
C LEU A 121 17.07 -8.79 1.99
N THR A 122 17.86 -9.75 1.48
CA THR A 122 17.69 -11.19 1.78
C THR A 122 17.64 -11.48 3.29
N GLY A 123 18.57 -10.94 4.07
CA GLY A 123 18.58 -11.14 5.53
C GLY A 123 17.38 -10.51 6.23
N CYS A 124 16.93 -9.36 5.73
CA CYS A 124 15.76 -8.68 6.25
C CYS A 124 14.47 -9.47 5.96
N LYS A 125 14.36 -10.02 4.75
CA LYS A 125 13.24 -10.88 4.33
C LYS A 125 13.15 -12.14 5.20
N GLN A 126 14.27 -12.82 5.47
CA GLN A 126 14.29 -14.00 6.34
C GLN A 126 13.79 -13.70 7.76
N ALA A 127 14.16 -12.54 8.30
CA ALA A 127 13.66 -12.08 9.59
C ALA A 127 12.15 -11.82 9.58
N ALA A 128 11.63 -11.19 8.51
CA ALA A 128 10.20 -10.96 8.34
C ALA A 128 9.42 -12.28 8.17
N GLU A 129 9.90 -13.22 7.35
CA GLU A 129 9.28 -14.55 7.17
C GLU A 129 9.20 -15.36 8.47
N SER A 130 10.23 -15.26 9.31
CA SER A 130 10.24 -15.95 10.61
C SER A 130 9.16 -15.39 11.56
N ARG A 131 8.90 -14.09 11.52
CA ARG A 131 7.91 -13.43 12.39
C ARG A 131 6.49 -13.48 11.81
N TRP A 132 6.36 -13.39 10.49
CA TRP A 132 5.08 -13.23 9.79
C TRP A 132 4.94 -14.23 8.64
N PRO A 133 5.00 -15.56 8.91
CA PRO A 133 5.00 -16.58 7.87
C PRO A 133 3.70 -16.60 7.04
N ARG A 134 2.55 -16.32 7.66
CA ARG A 134 1.24 -16.25 6.99
C ARG A 134 1.23 -15.17 5.91
N GLN A 135 1.62 -13.96 6.26
CA GLN A 135 1.62 -12.82 5.36
C GLN A 135 2.67 -12.96 4.24
N CYS A 136 3.85 -13.43 4.58
CA CYS A 136 4.90 -13.68 3.58
C CYS A 136 4.51 -14.79 2.60
N SER A 137 3.80 -15.83 3.06
CA SER A 137 3.23 -16.86 2.19
C SER A 137 2.15 -16.30 1.26
N ALA A 138 1.27 -15.43 1.78
CA ALA A 138 0.24 -14.77 0.99
C ALA A 138 0.83 -13.90 -0.13
N ILE A 139 1.92 -13.15 0.16
CA ILE A 139 2.62 -12.35 -0.86
C ILE A 139 3.11 -13.24 -1.99
N ARG A 140 3.78 -14.33 -1.67
CA ARG A 140 4.32 -15.26 -2.67
C ARG A 140 3.21 -15.89 -3.52
N THR A 141 2.19 -16.42 -2.87
CA THR A 141 1.03 -17.03 -3.55
C THR A 141 0.34 -16.04 -4.49
N CYS A 142 0.19 -14.80 -4.09
CA CYS A 142 -0.41 -13.77 -4.93
C CYS A 142 0.45 -13.47 -6.16
N LEU A 143 1.76 -13.29 -5.99
CA LEU A 143 2.67 -13.02 -7.12
C LEU A 143 2.68 -14.18 -8.12
N ASP A 144 2.74 -15.43 -7.64
CA ASP A 144 2.69 -16.60 -8.51
C ASP A 144 1.36 -16.64 -9.31
N ARG A 145 0.22 -16.38 -8.67
CA ARG A 145 -1.10 -16.32 -9.35
C ARG A 145 -1.21 -15.15 -10.33
N LEU A 146 -0.68 -13.99 -9.99
CA LEU A 146 -0.67 -12.84 -10.91
C LEU A 146 0.16 -13.14 -12.15
N ALA A 147 1.32 -13.78 -12.00
CA ALA A 147 2.14 -14.22 -13.14
C ALA A 147 1.40 -15.24 -14.02
N GLU A 148 0.59 -16.14 -13.45
CA GLU A 148 -0.25 -17.07 -14.21
C GLU A 148 -1.33 -16.33 -15.02
N TYR A 149 -2.01 -15.34 -14.41
CA TYR A 149 -3.01 -14.51 -15.11
C TYR A 149 -2.37 -13.69 -16.24
N GLU A 150 -1.21 -13.11 -16.01
CA GLU A 150 -0.45 -12.36 -17.01
C GLU A 150 -0.04 -13.26 -18.19
N ALA A 151 0.54 -14.43 -17.91
CA ALA A 151 0.94 -15.41 -18.93
C ALA A 151 -0.25 -15.93 -19.74
N ALA A 152 -1.44 -16.03 -19.14
CA ALA A 152 -2.68 -16.41 -19.80
C ALA A 152 -3.32 -15.25 -20.58
N GLY A 153 -2.86 -13.99 -20.40
CA GLY A 153 -3.49 -12.81 -20.96
C GLY A 153 -4.92 -12.61 -20.44
N SER A 154 -5.16 -12.88 -19.16
CA SER A 154 -6.51 -12.89 -18.57
C SER A 154 -7.19 -11.52 -18.67
N GLU A 155 -8.43 -11.50 -19.11
CA GLU A 155 -9.32 -10.33 -19.17
C GLU A 155 -10.32 -10.30 -18.01
N ASP A 156 -10.30 -11.30 -17.12
CA ASP A 156 -11.16 -11.38 -15.95
C ASP A 156 -10.67 -10.44 -14.85
N LEU A 157 -11.19 -9.21 -14.88
CA LEU A 157 -10.82 -8.14 -13.94
C LEU A 157 -11.12 -8.51 -12.49
N ASP A 158 -12.21 -9.25 -12.26
CA ASP A 158 -12.59 -9.64 -10.90
C ASP A 158 -11.61 -10.67 -10.33
N ALA A 159 -11.24 -11.67 -11.10
CA ALA A 159 -10.28 -12.68 -10.70
C ALA A 159 -8.89 -12.10 -10.46
N VAL A 160 -8.39 -11.28 -11.38
CA VAL A 160 -7.03 -10.71 -11.29
C VAL A 160 -6.92 -9.69 -10.16
N SER A 161 -7.85 -8.71 -10.10
CA SER A 161 -7.85 -7.73 -9.01
C SER A 161 -8.20 -8.37 -7.66
N GLY A 162 -9.05 -9.38 -7.66
CA GLY A 162 -9.41 -10.17 -6.48
C GLY A 162 -8.21 -10.89 -5.87
N CYS A 163 -7.30 -11.43 -6.70
CA CYS A 163 -6.06 -12.02 -6.22
C CYS A 163 -5.24 -11.04 -5.38
N PHE A 164 -5.08 -9.80 -5.85
CA PHE A 164 -4.38 -8.76 -5.09
C PHE A 164 -5.20 -8.28 -3.88
N GLY A 165 -6.53 -8.25 -4.00
CA GLY A 165 -7.42 -7.98 -2.88
C GLY A 165 -7.26 -9.01 -1.74
N GLU A 166 -7.18 -10.30 -2.06
CA GLU A 166 -6.93 -11.38 -1.09
C GLU A 166 -5.59 -11.20 -0.37
N LEU A 167 -4.54 -10.84 -1.09
CA LEU A 167 -3.25 -10.50 -0.49
C LEU A 167 -3.41 -9.34 0.51
N MET A 168 -4.01 -8.24 0.09
CA MET A 168 -4.16 -7.07 0.96
C MET A 168 -5.05 -7.36 2.17
N ALA A 169 -6.06 -8.23 2.03
CA ALA A 169 -6.86 -8.73 3.15
C ALA A 169 -5.98 -9.44 4.19
N GLU A 170 -5.04 -10.29 3.76
CA GLU A 170 -4.09 -10.95 4.66
C GLU A 170 -3.10 -9.98 5.33
N LEU A 171 -2.68 -8.94 4.62
CA LEU A 171 -1.73 -7.96 5.16
C LEU A 171 -2.38 -6.99 6.14
N VAL A 172 -3.63 -6.62 5.93
CA VAL A 172 -4.35 -5.72 6.85
C VAL A 172 -4.83 -6.46 8.10
N ASP A 173 -5.13 -7.76 8.00
CA ASP A 173 -5.49 -8.63 9.12
C ASP A 173 -4.26 -8.98 9.97
N TYR A 174 -3.82 -8.01 10.78
CA TYR A 174 -2.63 -8.09 11.63
C TYR A 174 -2.68 -9.24 12.62
N ARG A 175 -3.81 -9.35 13.33
CA ARG A 175 -4.15 -10.40 14.29
C ARG A 175 -5.42 -11.11 13.82
N GLN A 176 -5.53 -12.39 14.04
CA GLN A 176 -6.77 -13.13 13.81
C GLN A 176 -7.69 -12.98 15.03
N ASP A 177 -8.38 -11.85 15.12
CA ASP A 177 -9.28 -11.52 16.22
C ASP A 177 -10.68 -11.13 15.73
N HIS A 178 -11.50 -10.54 16.60
CA HIS A 178 -12.87 -10.14 16.26
C HIS A 178 -12.97 -8.99 15.24
N TRP A 179 -11.88 -8.25 14.97
CA TRP A 179 -11.81 -7.20 13.96
C TRP A 179 -11.39 -7.72 12.58
N SER A 180 -11.00 -9.00 12.50
CA SER A 180 -10.56 -9.61 11.24
C SER A 180 -11.55 -9.45 10.09
N PRO A 181 -12.89 -9.59 10.26
CA PRO A 181 -13.81 -9.40 9.16
C PRO A 181 -13.74 -8.00 8.54
N GLU A 182 -13.69 -6.94 9.36
CA GLU A 182 -13.61 -5.55 8.92
C GLU A 182 -12.25 -5.25 8.31
N LEU A 183 -11.16 -5.66 8.96
CA LEU A 183 -9.79 -5.49 8.46
C LEU A 183 -9.58 -6.18 7.11
N ARG A 184 -10.04 -7.41 6.97
CA ARG A 184 -9.97 -8.16 5.71
C ARG A 184 -10.80 -7.50 4.62
N SER A 185 -11.99 -6.99 4.95
CA SER A 185 -12.82 -6.26 3.99
C SER A 185 -12.15 -4.96 3.53
N ILE A 186 -11.56 -4.18 4.45
CA ILE A 186 -10.78 -2.99 4.11
C ILE A 186 -9.63 -3.37 3.18
N GLY A 187 -8.83 -4.37 3.55
CA GLY A 187 -7.70 -4.83 2.75
C GLY A 187 -8.12 -5.30 1.37
N PHE A 188 -9.17 -6.12 1.28
CA PHE A 188 -9.66 -6.67 0.02
C PHE A 188 -10.10 -5.59 -0.96
N HIS A 189 -10.98 -4.69 -0.53
CA HIS A 189 -11.52 -3.67 -1.43
C HIS A 189 -10.48 -2.60 -1.78
N LEU A 190 -9.64 -2.20 -0.82
CA LEU A 190 -8.53 -1.28 -1.08
C LEU A 190 -7.48 -1.92 -2.00
N GLY A 191 -7.22 -3.21 -1.84
CA GLY A 191 -6.31 -3.97 -2.70
C GLY A 191 -6.80 -4.03 -4.15
N LYS A 192 -8.07 -4.40 -4.35
CA LYS A 192 -8.69 -4.37 -5.70
C LYS A 192 -8.61 -2.98 -6.32
N PHE A 193 -8.94 -1.95 -5.54
CA PHE A 193 -8.84 -0.56 -5.99
C PHE A 193 -7.43 -0.19 -6.43
N ILE A 194 -6.41 -0.48 -5.60
CA ILE A 194 -5.01 -0.18 -5.91
C ILE A 194 -4.57 -0.88 -7.19
N TYR A 195 -4.87 -2.17 -7.33
CA TYR A 195 -4.50 -2.96 -8.50
C TYR A 195 -5.11 -2.39 -9.79
N LEU A 196 -6.41 -2.12 -9.78
CA LEU A 196 -7.10 -1.57 -10.94
C LEU A 196 -6.68 -0.13 -11.25
N LEU A 197 -6.39 0.68 -10.23
CA LEU A 197 -5.89 2.04 -10.42
C LEU A 197 -4.47 2.05 -11.01
N ASP A 198 -3.61 1.12 -10.61
CA ASP A 198 -2.28 0.93 -11.19
C ASP A 198 -2.39 0.54 -12.68
N ALA A 199 -3.20 -0.48 -13.00
CA ALA A 199 -3.49 -0.88 -14.36
C ALA A 199 -4.09 0.26 -15.20
N TYR A 200 -4.98 1.07 -14.61
CA TYR A 200 -5.56 2.25 -15.26
C TYR A 200 -4.50 3.33 -15.53
N ASP A 201 -3.61 3.59 -14.57
CA ASP A 201 -2.56 4.60 -14.71
C ASP A 201 -1.54 4.22 -15.79
N ASP A 202 -1.14 2.95 -15.80
CA ASP A 202 -0.10 2.43 -16.70
C ASP A 202 -0.61 1.99 -18.08
N LEU A 203 -1.92 2.01 -18.33
CA LEU A 203 -2.55 1.49 -19.54
C LEU A 203 -1.90 1.94 -20.86
N GLU A 204 -1.69 3.25 -21.05
CA GLU A 204 -1.08 3.80 -22.27
C GLU A 204 0.39 3.39 -22.44
N HIS A 205 1.08 3.24 -21.31
CA HIS A 205 2.47 2.82 -21.31
C HIS A 205 2.61 1.34 -21.70
N ASP A 206 1.77 0.49 -21.10
CA ASP A 206 1.75 -0.96 -21.35
C ASP A 206 1.34 -1.27 -22.77
N GLN A 207 0.33 -0.58 -23.29
CA GLN A 207 -0.08 -0.71 -24.68
C GLN A 207 1.05 -0.38 -25.67
N ARG A 208 1.83 0.68 -25.40
CA ARG A 208 2.98 1.06 -26.23
C ARG A 208 4.11 0.04 -26.17
N LYS A 209 4.31 -0.60 -25.04
CA LYS A 209 5.32 -1.65 -24.86
C LYS A 209 4.87 -3.04 -25.30
N GLY A 210 3.57 -3.23 -25.57
CA GLY A 210 2.99 -4.56 -25.79
C GLY A 210 2.97 -5.42 -24.54
N ALA A 211 3.05 -4.80 -23.35
CA ALA A 211 2.96 -5.48 -22.06
C ALA A 211 1.51 -5.85 -21.73
N TYR A 212 1.35 -6.81 -20.83
CA TYR A 212 0.04 -7.17 -20.30
C TYR A 212 -0.56 -6.02 -19.50
N ASN A 213 -1.85 -5.80 -19.72
CA ASN A 213 -2.66 -4.93 -18.87
C ASN A 213 -4.11 -5.43 -18.94
N PRO A 214 -4.74 -5.78 -17.80
CA PRO A 214 -6.07 -6.39 -17.77
C PRO A 214 -7.17 -5.46 -18.30
N LEU A 215 -6.95 -4.15 -18.33
CA LEU A 215 -7.91 -3.16 -18.82
C LEU A 215 -7.82 -2.94 -20.34
N LYS A 216 -6.89 -3.60 -21.04
CA LYS A 216 -6.62 -3.36 -22.46
C LYS A 216 -7.87 -3.50 -23.35
N VAL A 217 -8.67 -4.54 -23.15
CA VAL A 217 -9.89 -4.81 -23.93
C VAL A 217 -11.01 -3.88 -23.50
N LEU A 218 -11.24 -3.73 -22.21
CA LEU A 218 -12.26 -2.86 -21.67
C LEU A 218 -12.06 -1.39 -22.08
N SER A 219 -10.80 -0.93 -22.15
CA SER A 219 -10.46 0.44 -22.54
C SER A 219 -10.87 0.84 -23.95
N GLN A 220 -11.19 -0.13 -24.81
CA GLN A 220 -11.66 0.10 -26.18
C GLN A 220 -13.19 0.25 -26.27
N GLN A 221 -13.90 0.01 -25.18
CA GLN A 221 -15.37 0.08 -25.16
C GLN A 221 -15.86 1.50 -24.88
N PRO A 222 -17.01 1.88 -25.46
CA PRO A 222 -17.67 3.13 -25.08
C PRO A 222 -18.06 3.13 -23.61
N GLY A 223 -17.84 4.25 -22.92
CA GLY A 223 -18.20 4.37 -21.50
C GLY A 223 -17.12 3.86 -20.53
N TYR A 224 -15.94 3.46 -21.02
CA TYR A 224 -14.84 2.95 -20.19
C TYR A 224 -14.49 3.83 -18.98
N GLU A 225 -14.39 5.15 -19.19
CA GLU A 225 -13.99 6.09 -18.14
C GLU A 225 -15.06 6.16 -17.03
N GLU A 226 -16.34 6.17 -17.42
CA GLU A 226 -17.46 6.16 -16.50
C GLU A 226 -17.54 4.84 -15.72
N GLU A 227 -17.37 3.71 -16.40
CA GLU A 227 -17.39 2.38 -15.80
C GLU A 227 -16.24 2.21 -14.80
N MET A 228 -15.03 2.61 -15.14
CA MET A 228 -13.88 2.56 -14.22
C MET A 228 -14.10 3.43 -12.99
N LYS A 229 -14.69 4.61 -13.16
CA LYS A 229 -15.02 5.49 -12.04
C LYS A 229 -16.04 4.85 -11.10
N GLU A 230 -17.08 4.24 -11.63
CA GLU A 230 -18.10 3.53 -10.84
C GLU A 230 -17.50 2.34 -10.06
N ILE A 231 -16.62 1.56 -10.71
CA ILE A 231 -15.88 0.48 -10.03
C ILE A 231 -15.05 1.01 -8.87
N PHE A 232 -14.31 2.08 -9.08
CA PHE A 232 -13.50 2.71 -8.03
C PHE A 232 -14.35 3.24 -6.88
N GLU A 233 -15.44 3.92 -7.18
CA GLU A 233 -16.38 4.44 -6.18
C GLU A 233 -16.99 3.29 -5.34
N LEU A 234 -17.40 2.19 -5.99
CA LEU A 234 -17.94 1.03 -5.29
C LEU A 234 -16.92 0.38 -4.35
N LEU A 235 -15.70 0.14 -4.83
CA LEU A 235 -14.64 -0.47 -4.03
C LEU A 235 -14.28 0.38 -2.81
N LEU A 236 -14.15 1.69 -2.99
CA LEU A 236 -13.83 2.59 -1.88
C LEU A 236 -15.01 2.79 -0.93
N ALA A 237 -16.26 2.73 -1.42
CA ALA A 237 -17.45 2.75 -0.55
C ALA A 237 -17.50 1.53 0.37
N GLN A 238 -17.19 0.33 -0.12
CA GLN A 238 -17.10 -0.89 0.69
C GLN A 238 -15.96 -0.83 1.71
N CYS A 239 -14.79 -0.32 1.27
CA CYS A 239 -13.66 -0.08 2.17
C CYS A 239 -14.03 0.89 3.30
N ALA A 240 -14.63 2.03 2.96
CA ALA A 240 -15.08 3.05 3.91
C ALA A 240 -16.14 2.50 4.89
N GLN A 241 -17.10 1.73 4.40
CA GLN A 241 -18.13 1.11 5.25
C GLN A 241 -17.52 0.18 6.30
N SER A 242 -16.51 -0.60 5.94
CA SER A 242 -15.82 -1.49 6.89
C SER A 242 -14.96 -0.68 7.87
N PHE A 243 -14.29 0.37 7.40
CA PHE A 243 -13.51 1.26 8.26
C PHE A 243 -14.38 1.94 9.33
N GLU A 244 -15.57 2.45 8.99
CA GLU A 244 -16.44 3.14 9.93
C GLU A 244 -17.05 2.22 11.01
N ARG A 245 -16.87 0.91 10.90
CA ARG A 245 -17.25 -0.06 11.95
C ARG A 245 -16.13 -0.29 12.96
N LEU A 246 -14.91 0.13 12.64
CA LEU A 246 -13.78 0.00 13.56
C LEU A 246 -13.81 1.12 14.62
N PRO A 247 -13.48 0.85 15.88
CA PRO A 247 -13.47 1.82 16.94
C PRO A 247 -12.19 2.69 16.94
N CYS A 248 -11.74 3.12 15.76
CA CYS A 248 -10.59 4.00 15.63
C CYS A 248 -10.95 5.41 16.14
N VAL A 249 -10.28 5.88 17.18
CA VAL A 249 -10.46 7.22 17.76
C VAL A 249 -9.27 8.10 17.44
N GLU A 250 -8.08 7.69 17.88
CA GLU A 250 -6.86 8.40 17.50
C GLU A 250 -6.65 8.34 15.97
N ASP A 251 -6.28 9.45 15.38
CA ASP A 251 -5.98 9.57 13.95
C ASP A 251 -7.15 9.22 12.99
N ALA A 252 -8.40 9.07 13.49
CA ALA A 252 -9.56 8.77 12.64
C ALA A 252 -9.78 9.83 11.55
N ASP A 253 -9.49 11.10 11.82
CA ASP A 253 -9.52 12.21 10.84
C ASP A 253 -8.47 12.03 9.74
N LEU A 254 -7.26 11.58 10.08
CA LEU A 254 -6.20 11.25 9.12
C LEU A 254 -6.58 10.06 8.25
N LEU A 255 -7.10 9.00 8.86
CA LEU A 255 -7.53 7.79 8.16
C LEU A 255 -8.66 8.10 7.18
N ARG A 256 -9.67 8.91 7.58
CA ARG A 256 -10.73 9.39 6.70
C ARG A 256 -10.19 10.27 5.57
N ASN A 257 -9.27 11.19 5.86
CA ASN A 257 -8.65 12.01 4.82
C ASN A 257 -7.96 11.13 3.76
N ILE A 258 -7.24 10.10 4.17
CA ILE A 258 -6.57 9.16 3.27
C ILE A 258 -7.60 8.39 2.43
N LEU A 259 -8.57 7.72 3.08
CA LEU A 259 -9.52 6.83 2.43
C LEU A 259 -10.55 7.56 1.55
N TYR A 260 -10.96 8.80 1.91
CA TYR A 260 -12.04 9.50 1.21
C TYR A 260 -11.53 10.54 0.22
N SER A 261 -10.28 10.96 0.34
CA SER A 261 -9.72 12.01 -0.49
C SER A 261 -8.33 11.68 -1.05
N GLY A 262 -7.46 11.17 -0.21
CA GLY A 262 -6.06 10.92 -0.56
C GLY A 262 -5.89 9.89 -1.67
N VAL A 263 -6.60 8.77 -1.60
CA VAL A 263 -6.55 7.68 -2.61
C VAL A 263 -6.99 8.13 -4.00
N TRP A 264 -7.80 9.21 -4.09
CA TRP A 264 -8.26 9.77 -5.36
C TRP A 264 -7.27 10.68 -6.05
N LEU A 265 -6.21 11.12 -5.39
CA LEU A 265 -5.31 12.16 -5.92
C LEU A 265 -4.69 11.76 -7.26
N LYS A 266 -4.27 10.51 -7.40
CA LYS A 266 -3.62 10.03 -8.62
C LYS A 266 -4.62 9.92 -9.78
N TYR A 267 -5.81 9.37 -9.52
CA TYR A 267 -6.90 9.34 -10.48
C TYR A 267 -7.27 10.74 -10.97
N ASN A 268 -7.51 11.68 -10.06
CA ASN A 268 -7.87 13.05 -10.38
C ASN A 268 -6.77 13.77 -11.18
N CYS A 269 -5.49 13.53 -10.85
CA CYS A 269 -4.38 14.09 -11.62
C CYS A 269 -4.34 13.56 -13.07
N LYS A 270 -4.61 12.28 -13.27
CA LYS A 270 -4.62 11.66 -14.61
C LYS A 270 -5.77 12.19 -15.44
N THR A 271 -6.99 12.17 -14.91
CA THR A 271 -8.19 12.66 -15.61
C THR A 271 -8.09 14.15 -15.98
N ALA A 272 -7.52 14.96 -15.08
CA ALA A 272 -7.26 16.39 -15.38
C ALA A 272 -6.24 16.59 -16.50
N LYS A 273 -5.21 15.76 -16.62
CA LYS A 273 -4.25 15.78 -17.73
C LYS A 273 -4.90 15.39 -19.04
N GLN A 274 -5.70 14.32 -19.05
CA GLN A 274 -6.45 13.85 -20.23
C GLN A 274 -7.44 14.91 -20.74
N ALA A 275 -8.18 15.57 -19.84
CA ALA A 275 -9.08 16.67 -20.21
C ALA A 275 -8.34 17.83 -20.89
N ARG A 276 -7.14 18.19 -20.43
CA ARG A 276 -6.31 19.26 -21.01
C ARG A 276 -5.70 18.90 -22.37
N SER A 277 -5.49 17.61 -22.64
CA SER A 277 -4.93 17.15 -23.93
C SER A 277 -5.98 17.01 -25.02
N ARG A 278 -7.28 16.98 -24.66
CA ARG A 278 -8.43 16.86 -25.59
C ARG A 278 -9.05 18.21 -25.96
N GLY A 279 -8.73 19.29 -25.25
CA GLY A 279 -9.19 20.67 -25.51
C GLY A 279 -8.11 21.54 -26.11
#